data_4dfe1bd9dff32158728088aa7a20c0be
#
_entry.id   4dfe1bd9dff32158728088aa7a20c0be
#
_cell.length_a   1.000
_cell.length_b   1.000
_cell.length_c   1.000
_cell.angle_alpha   90.00
_cell.angle_beta   90.00
_cell.angle_gamma   90.00
#
_symmetry.space_group_name_H-M   'P 1'
#
loop_
_entity.id
_entity.type
_entity.pdbx_description
1 polymer ?
#
loop_
_entity_poly.entity_id
_entity_poly.type
_entity_poly.pdbx_seq_one_letter_code
_entity_poly.pdbx_strand_id
1 'polypeptide(L)'
;YGPAFNMGKGHAEWINNTPGMKTVAMCDVVPARVEAAKKELPDLKGYFTNPDDLLAMPDLDLIVNILPHNLHAPLTIKSLEAGKHVVLEKPFCLSVEEANQMIDTARQKGRMLSVFQNRRWDGDFLTARRLVDAGALGTVLRMESRFERFRPQVGGGWRELGDAAEGGGQLLDLGAHLVDQAVVLFG
;
A
#
# COMPACT_ATOMS: atom_id res chain seq x y z
N TYR A 1 8.68 8.02 4.79
CA TYR A 1 8.56 8.82 6.02
C TYR A 1 8.58 10.31 5.65
N GLY A 2 7.46 11.03 5.72
CA GLY A 2 7.35 12.43 5.28
C GLY A 2 6.78 13.35 6.36
N PRO A 3 7.04 14.67 6.31
CA PRO A 3 6.70 15.58 7.40
C PRO A 3 5.19 15.84 7.57
N ALA A 4 4.37 15.62 6.54
CA ALA A 4 2.95 16.01 6.57
C ALA A 4 1.96 14.84 6.67
N PHE A 5 2.28 13.67 6.15
CA PHE A 5 1.46 12.46 6.22
C PHE A 5 2.38 11.25 6.15
N ASN A 6 2.49 10.58 7.26
CA ASN A 6 3.50 9.55 7.43
C ASN A 6 2.88 8.16 7.41
N MET A 7 2.63 7.63 6.21
CA MET A 7 2.14 6.26 6.06
C MET A 7 3.10 5.23 6.65
N GLY A 8 4.42 5.45 6.53
CA GLY A 8 5.40 4.54 7.10
C GLY A 8 5.28 4.41 8.63
N LYS A 9 5.03 5.52 9.33
CA LYS A 9 4.78 5.50 10.77
C LYS A 9 3.49 4.74 11.09
N GLY A 10 2.40 5.04 10.37
CA GLY A 10 1.14 4.35 10.55
C GLY A 10 1.27 2.84 10.37
N HIS A 11 1.94 2.38 9.31
CA HIS A 11 2.21 0.97 9.11
C HIS A 11 3.06 0.37 10.23
N ALA A 12 4.08 1.06 10.70
CA ALA A 12 4.90 0.59 11.82
C ALA A 12 4.08 0.43 13.11
N GLU A 13 3.19 1.37 13.40
CA GLU A 13 2.27 1.31 14.54
C GLU A 13 1.30 0.12 14.39
N TRP A 14 0.69 -0.07 13.23
CA TRP A 14 -0.23 -1.19 12.98
C TRP A 14 0.47 -2.54 13.10
N ILE A 15 1.69 -2.67 12.53
CA ILE A 15 2.50 -3.88 12.64
C ILE A 15 2.80 -4.18 14.11
N ASN A 16 3.28 -3.20 14.88
CA ASN A 16 3.65 -3.39 16.28
C ASN A 16 2.44 -3.69 17.18
N ASN A 17 1.23 -3.30 16.77
CA ASN A 17 -0.03 -3.62 17.45
C ASN A 17 -0.64 -4.95 16.99
N THR A 18 -0.06 -5.61 15.99
CA THR A 18 -0.53 -6.91 15.49
C THR A 18 0.21 -8.04 16.22
N PRO A 19 -0.52 -8.96 16.90
CA PRO A 19 0.12 -10.07 17.61
C PRO A 19 1.05 -10.89 16.70
N GLY A 20 2.27 -11.14 17.17
CA GLY A 20 3.28 -11.92 16.43
C GLY A 20 4.04 -11.13 15.37
N MET A 21 3.80 -9.83 15.22
CA MET A 21 4.50 -8.96 14.28
C MET A 21 5.30 -7.87 15.01
N LYS A 22 6.41 -7.46 14.41
CA LYS A 22 7.25 -6.38 14.91
C LYS A 22 7.92 -5.63 13.76
N THR A 23 7.90 -4.33 13.79
CA THR A 23 8.74 -3.49 12.91
C THR A 23 10.18 -3.60 13.38
N VAL A 24 11.07 -4.06 12.51
CA VAL A 24 12.49 -4.30 12.85
C VAL A 24 13.44 -3.37 12.10
N ALA A 25 13.02 -2.83 10.95
CA ALA A 25 13.85 -1.96 10.14
C ALA A 25 13.02 -1.00 9.30
N MET A 26 13.66 0.05 8.79
CA MET A 26 13.07 0.96 7.82
C MET A 26 14.10 1.38 6.77
N CYS A 27 13.61 1.74 5.59
CA CYS A 27 14.41 2.32 4.51
C CYS A 27 13.69 3.50 3.87
N ASP A 28 14.41 4.58 3.62
CA ASP A 28 13.98 5.70 2.77
C ASP A 28 15.21 6.29 2.07
N VAL A 29 15.13 6.51 0.76
CA VAL A 29 16.25 7.06 -0.03
C VAL A 29 16.64 8.50 0.38
N VAL A 30 15.80 9.17 1.15
CA VAL A 30 16.08 10.52 1.67
C VAL A 30 16.68 10.41 3.08
N PRO A 31 17.99 10.70 3.28
CA PRO A 31 18.65 10.52 4.58
C PRO A 31 17.98 11.28 5.73
N ALA A 32 17.47 12.49 5.45
CA ALA A 32 16.78 13.29 6.48
C ALA A 32 15.52 12.60 7.04
N ARG A 33 14.82 11.79 6.22
CA ARG A 33 13.67 11.00 6.67
C ARG A 33 14.11 9.81 7.52
N VAL A 34 15.24 9.21 7.21
CA VAL A 34 15.84 8.15 8.02
C VAL A 34 16.21 8.69 9.39
N GLU A 35 16.84 9.86 9.46
CA GLU A 35 17.19 10.52 10.73
C GLU A 35 15.93 10.92 11.55
N ALA A 36 14.86 11.35 10.88
CA ALA A 36 13.58 11.60 11.55
C ALA A 36 12.98 10.31 12.13
N ALA A 37 13.04 9.22 11.37
CA ALA A 37 12.55 7.92 11.80
C ALA A 37 13.32 7.36 13.00
N LYS A 38 14.62 7.56 13.10
CA LYS A 38 15.44 7.16 14.28
C LYS A 38 14.93 7.78 15.57
N LYS A 39 14.40 9.00 15.50
CA LYS A 39 13.86 9.70 16.69
C LYS A 39 12.51 9.16 17.11
N GLU A 40 11.68 8.73 16.13
CA GLU A 40 10.32 8.28 16.40
C GLU A 40 10.24 6.76 16.65
N LEU A 41 11.14 6.00 16.08
CA LEU A 41 11.25 4.55 16.20
C LEU A 41 12.69 4.17 16.59
N PRO A 42 13.15 4.51 17.82
CA PRO A 42 14.57 4.36 18.20
C PRO A 42 15.03 2.90 18.33
N ASP A 43 14.10 1.95 18.48
CA ASP A 43 14.39 0.55 18.80
C ASP A 43 14.46 -0.36 17.57
N LEU A 44 14.52 0.21 16.36
CA LEU A 44 14.70 -0.61 15.16
C LEU A 44 16.12 -1.17 15.08
N LYS A 45 16.25 -2.39 14.58
CA LYS A 45 17.54 -3.05 14.34
C LYS A 45 18.33 -2.44 13.16
N GLY A 46 17.63 -1.77 12.21
CA GLY A 46 18.25 -1.21 11.01
C GLY A 46 17.54 0.02 10.46
N TYR A 47 18.35 0.95 9.95
CA TYR A 47 17.91 2.18 9.27
C TYR A 47 18.74 2.33 8.00
N PHE A 48 18.09 2.24 6.85
CA PHE A 48 18.76 2.15 5.56
C PHE A 48 18.36 3.28 4.64
N THR A 49 19.28 3.67 3.77
CA THR A 49 19.03 4.57 2.64
C THR A 49 19.03 3.85 1.29
N ASN A 50 19.50 2.60 1.29
CA ASN A 50 19.53 1.73 0.12
C ASN A 50 18.63 0.51 0.38
N PRO A 51 17.65 0.21 -0.48
CA PRO A 51 16.79 -0.95 -0.32
C PRO A 51 17.53 -2.29 -0.38
N ASP A 52 18.68 -2.37 -1.06
CA ASP A 52 19.47 -3.60 -1.13
C ASP A 52 20.02 -4.00 0.25
N ASP A 53 20.48 -3.01 1.00
CA ASP A 53 20.99 -3.23 2.36
C ASP A 53 19.88 -3.69 3.31
N LEU A 54 18.66 -3.12 3.17
CA LEU A 54 17.49 -3.59 3.90
C LEU A 54 17.15 -5.03 3.55
N LEU A 55 17.09 -5.37 2.26
CA LEU A 55 16.71 -6.71 1.78
C LEU A 55 17.73 -7.78 2.16
N ALA A 56 18.99 -7.40 2.37
CA ALA A 56 20.05 -8.29 2.84
C ALA A 56 19.95 -8.67 4.33
N MET A 57 19.05 -8.02 5.11
CA MET A 57 18.85 -8.39 6.51
C MET A 57 18.35 -9.83 6.64
N PRO A 58 19.04 -10.70 7.41
CA PRO A 58 18.65 -12.12 7.56
C PRO A 58 17.33 -12.29 8.33
N ASP A 59 17.10 -11.47 9.36
CA ASP A 59 15.95 -11.56 10.27
C ASP A 59 14.73 -10.75 9.77
N LEU A 60 14.61 -10.54 8.47
CA LEU A 60 13.52 -9.79 7.87
C LEU A 60 12.63 -10.75 7.06
N ASP A 61 11.40 -10.93 7.48
CA ASP A 61 10.46 -11.85 6.84
C ASP A 61 9.54 -11.16 5.84
N LEU A 62 9.13 -9.93 6.15
CA LEU A 62 8.10 -9.19 5.43
C LEU A 62 8.54 -7.77 5.13
N ILE A 63 8.31 -7.33 3.90
CA ILE A 63 8.45 -5.93 3.47
C ILE A 63 7.06 -5.31 3.31
N VAL A 64 6.89 -4.11 3.82
CA VAL A 64 5.75 -3.24 3.49
C VAL A 64 6.25 -2.15 2.55
N ASN A 65 5.84 -2.22 1.28
CA ASN A 65 6.21 -1.26 0.25
C ASN A 65 5.25 -0.06 0.26
N ILE A 66 5.80 1.11 0.63
CA ILE A 66 5.08 2.40 0.72
C ILE A 66 5.82 3.40 -0.14
N LEU A 67 5.63 3.33 -1.44
CA LEU A 67 6.45 3.95 -2.46
C LEU A 67 5.60 4.80 -3.41
N PRO A 68 6.20 5.67 -4.24
CA PRO A 68 5.57 6.16 -5.45
C PRO A 68 5.13 5.01 -6.36
N HIS A 69 3.99 5.17 -7.05
CA HIS A 69 3.32 4.07 -7.73
C HIS A 69 4.17 3.39 -8.82
N ASN A 70 5.01 4.15 -9.53
CA ASN A 70 5.96 3.63 -10.53
C ASN A 70 7.07 2.74 -9.95
N LEU A 71 7.28 2.79 -8.62
CA LEU A 71 8.24 1.94 -7.93
C LEU A 71 7.61 0.69 -7.30
N HIS A 72 6.29 0.54 -7.37
CA HIS A 72 5.58 -0.59 -6.79
C HIS A 72 6.05 -1.91 -7.38
N ALA A 73 6.00 -2.08 -8.70
CA ALA A 73 6.37 -3.33 -9.35
C ALA A 73 7.86 -3.66 -9.18
N PRO A 74 8.82 -2.78 -9.55
CA PRO A 74 10.23 -3.15 -9.50
C PRO A 74 10.72 -3.49 -8.09
N LEU A 75 10.30 -2.74 -7.05
CA LEU A 75 10.75 -3.02 -5.69
C LEU A 75 9.98 -4.17 -5.02
N THR A 76 8.75 -4.45 -5.43
CA THR A 76 8.03 -5.65 -5.01
C THR A 76 8.69 -6.91 -5.57
N ILE A 77 8.98 -6.95 -6.88
CA ILE A 77 9.68 -8.06 -7.51
C ILE A 77 11.03 -8.31 -6.82
N LYS A 78 11.81 -7.26 -6.63
CA LYS A 78 13.10 -7.34 -5.93
C LYS A 78 12.99 -7.89 -4.50
N SER A 79 11.97 -7.48 -3.76
CA SER A 79 11.71 -7.98 -2.41
C SER A 79 11.35 -9.47 -2.40
N LEU A 80 10.49 -9.88 -3.35
CA LEU A 80 10.11 -11.30 -3.51
C LEU A 80 11.31 -12.17 -3.92
N GLU A 81 12.15 -11.67 -4.84
CA GLU A 81 13.39 -12.34 -5.26
C GLU A 81 14.39 -12.50 -4.12
N ALA A 82 14.46 -11.52 -3.21
CA ALA A 82 15.23 -11.59 -1.97
C ALA A 82 14.59 -12.55 -0.92
N GLY A 83 13.51 -13.24 -1.28
CA GLY A 83 12.85 -14.23 -0.42
C GLY A 83 11.99 -13.63 0.69
N LYS A 84 11.57 -12.38 0.56
CA LYS A 84 10.69 -11.72 1.53
C LYS A 84 9.23 -11.81 1.13
N HIS A 85 8.32 -11.89 2.10
CA HIS A 85 6.91 -11.64 1.88
C HIS A 85 6.68 -10.16 1.61
N VAL A 86 5.63 -9.78 0.88
CA VAL A 86 5.37 -8.38 0.58
C VAL A 86 3.91 -8.01 0.84
N VAL A 87 3.72 -6.92 1.58
CA VAL A 87 2.49 -6.12 1.59
C VAL A 87 2.76 -4.84 0.81
N LEU A 88 1.98 -4.58 -0.20
CA LEU A 88 2.15 -3.44 -1.11
C LEU A 88 1.02 -2.44 -0.91
N GLU A 89 1.35 -1.16 -0.78
CA GLU A 89 0.35 -0.10 -0.80
C GLU A 89 -0.40 -0.08 -2.16
N LYS A 90 -1.61 0.42 -2.10
CA LYS A 90 -2.44 0.64 -3.29
C LYS A 90 -1.97 1.89 -4.08
N PRO A 91 -2.21 1.95 -5.38
CA PRO A 91 -2.71 0.92 -6.28
C PRO A 91 -1.70 -0.22 -6.43
N PHE A 92 -2.15 -1.39 -6.86
CA PHE A 92 -1.27 -2.56 -6.99
C PHE A 92 -0.09 -2.28 -7.93
N CYS A 93 -0.37 -1.73 -9.12
CA CYS A 93 0.61 -1.41 -10.16
C CYS A 93 0.00 -0.44 -11.19
N LEU A 94 0.78 -0.11 -12.20
CA LEU A 94 0.37 0.78 -13.29
C LEU A 94 -0.07 0.05 -14.56
N SER A 95 0.26 -1.25 -14.68
CA SER A 95 -0.14 -2.06 -15.83
C SER A 95 -0.48 -3.51 -15.45
N VAL A 96 -1.19 -4.20 -16.34
CA VAL A 96 -1.51 -5.63 -16.18
C VAL A 96 -0.25 -6.49 -16.28
N GLU A 97 0.71 -6.08 -17.10
CA GLU A 97 2.00 -6.75 -17.26
C GLU A 97 2.79 -6.74 -15.95
N GLU A 98 2.87 -5.59 -15.28
CA GLU A 98 3.49 -5.47 -13.95
C GLU A 98 2.78 -6.36 -12.92
N ALA A 99 1.44 -6.37 -12.94
CA ALA A 99 0.66 -7.22 -12.05
C ALA A 99 1.01 -8.70 -12.21
N ASN A 100 1.04 -9.18 -13.47
CA ASN A 100 1.37 -10.56 -13.77
C ASN A 100 2.80 -10.90 -13.34
N GLN A 101 3.78 -10.04 -13.62
CA GLN A 101 5.16 -10.24 -13.20
C GLN A 101 5.29 -10.38 -11.68
N MET A 102 4.66 -9.51 -10.91
CA MET A 102 4.68 -9.59 -9.43
C MET A 102 4.01 -10.87 -8.92
N ILE A 103 2.85 -11.24 -9.47
CA ILE A 103 2.12 -12.45 -9.08
C ILE A 103 2.94 -13.70 -9.39
N ASP A 104 3.51 -13.77 -10.59
CA ASP A 104 4.30 -14.93 -11.01
C ASP A 104 5.59 -15.05 -10.21
N THR A 105 6.26 -13.93 -9.91
CA THR A 105 7.43 -13.92 -9.02
C THR A 105 7.07 -14.40 -7.62
N ALA A 106 5.95 -13.93 -7.06
CA ALA A 106 5.49 -14.37 -5.75
C ALA A 106 5.25 -15.88 -5.71
N ARG A 107 4.59 -16.43 -6.73
CA ARG A 107 4.35 -17.88 -6.88
C ARG A 107 5.65 -18.67 -7.02
N GLN A 108 6.55 -18.25 -7.90
CA GLN A 108 7.84 -18.90 -8.13
C GLN A 108 8.71 -18.94 -6.88
N LYS A 109 8.70 -17.85 -6.10
CA LYS A 109 9.47 -17.76 -4.85
C LYS A 109 8.77 -18.36 -3.63
N GLY A 110 7.51 -18.78 -3.76
CA GLY A 110 6.71 -19.28 -2.64
C GLY A 110 6.52 -18.22 -1.55
N ARG A 111 6.34 -16.96 -1.95
CA ARG A 111 6.17 -15.83 -1.03
C ARG A 111 4.78 -15.21 -1.14
N MET A 112 4.29 -14.72 -0.01
CA MET A 112 3.02 -13.98 0.03
C MET A 112 3.20 -12.61 -0.62
N LEU A 113 2.23 -12.25 -1.47
CA LEU A 113 2.05 -10.91 -1.99
C LEU A 113 0.63 -10.47 -1.68
N SER A 114 0.48 -9.36 -0.99
CA SER A 114 -0.83 -8.79 -0.62
C SER A 114 -0.86 -7.30 -0.91
N VAL A 115 -2.00 -6.80 -1.38
CA VAL A 115 -2.24 -5.37 -1.57
C VAL A 115 -3.02 -4.81 -0.40
N PHE A 116 -2.59 -3.67 0.13
CA PHE A 116 -3.20 -3.03 1.29
C PHE A 116 -4.48 -2.27 0.91
N GLN A 117 -5.53 -3.00 0.58
CA GLN A 117 -6.87 -2.47 0.26
C GLN A 117 -7.63 -2.14 1.56
N ASN A 118 -7.11 -1.20 2.32
CA ASN A 118 -7.58 -0.86 3.67
C ASN A 118 -9.05 -0.41 3.73
N ARG A 119 -9.57 0.20 2.66
CA ARG A 119 -10.95 0.69 2.64
C ARG A 119 -12.02 -0.40 2.48
N ARG A 120 -11.62 -1.66 2.34
CA ARG A 120 -12.51 -2.82 2.54
C ARG A 120 -13.07 -2.90 3.97
N TRP A 121 -12.40 -2.20 4.91
CA TRP A 121 -12.73 -2.23 6.34
C TRP A 121 -13.35 -0.92 6.81
N ASP A 122 -13.65 0.02 5.92
CA ASP A 122 -14.37 1.24 6.25
C ASP A 122 -15.80 0.89 6.67
N GLY A 123 -16.31 1.55 7.71
CA GLY A 123 -17.59 1.20 8.34
C GLY A 123 -18.80 1.34 7.43
N ASP A 124 -18.78 2.33 6.52
CA ASP A 124 -19.79 2.55 5.49
C ASP A 124 -19.82 1.41 4.48
N PHE A 125 -18.63 0.98 3.99
CA PHE A 125 -18.52 -0.14 3.07
C PHE A 125 -18.95 -1.48 3.71
N LEU A 126 -18.51 -1.75 4.95
CA LEU A 126 -18.92 -2.95 5.68
C LEU A 126 -20.45 -2.98 5.93
N THR A 127 -21.06 -1.83 6.14
CA THR A 127 -22.51 -1.71 6.30
C THR A 127 -23.22 -2.01 4.99
N ALA A 128 -22.79 -1.38 3.87
CA ALA A 128 -23.33 -1.65 2.55
C ALA A 128 -23.23 -3.12 2.19
N ARG A 129 -22.05 -3.74 2.40
CA ARG A 129 -21.82 -5.15 2.14
C ARG A 129 -22.77 -6.06 2.93
N ARG A 130 -22.96 -5.82 4.23
CA ARG A 130 -23.90 -6.60 5.06
C ARG A 130 -25.33 -6.54 4.53
N LEU A 131 -25.78 -5.36 4.07
CA LEU A 131 -27.13 -5.19 3.53
C LEU A 131 -27.29 -5.92 2.20
N VAL A 132 -26.28 -5.92 1.34
CA VAL A 132 -26.26 -6.67 0.07
C VAL A 132 -26.27 -8.18 0.36
N ASP A 133 -25.35 -8.65 1.21
CA ASP A 133 -25.21 -10.07 1.55
C ASP A 133 -26.47 -10.64 2.23
N ALA A 134 -27.16 -9.83 3.03
CA ALA A 134 -28.43 -10.20 3.68
C ALA A 134 -29.64 -10.13 2.74
N GLY A 135 -29.49 -9.70 1.49
CA GLY A 135 -30.60 -9.50 0.56
C GLY A 135 -31.58 -8.37 0.97
N ALA A 136 -31.21 -7.54 1.93
CA ALA A 136 -32.08 -6.48 2.47
C ALA A 136 -32.43 -5.40 1.44
N LEU A 137 -31.61 -5.26 0.41
CA LEU A 137 -31.82 -4.31 -0.69
C LEU A 137 -32.51 -4.93 -1.91
N GLY A 138 -32.85 -6.22 -1.84
CA GLY A 138 -33.34 -6.97 -3.00
C GLY A 138 -32.26 -7.10 -4.10
N THR A 139 -32.69 -7.14 -5.35
CA THR A 139 -31.76 -7.18 -6.50
C THR A 139 -31.14 -5.80 -6.68
N VAL A 140 -29.83 -5.70 -6.46
CA VAL A 140 -29.10 -4.45 -6.69
C VAL A 140 -28.89 -4.24 -8.18
N LEU A 141 -29.48 -3.18 -8.72
CA LEU A 141 -29.42 -2.84 -10.15
C LEU A 141 -28.39 -1.76 -10.46
N ARG A 142 -28.00 -0.97 -9.46
CA ARG A 142 -27.06 0.15 -9.64
C ARG A 142 -26.32 0.42 -8.35
N MET A 143 -25.04 0.69 -8.46
CA MET A 143 -24.17 1.18 -7.38
C MET A 143 -23.56 2.53 -7.80
N GLU A 144 -23.58 3.49 -6.91
CA GLU A 144 -22.80 4.72 -7.02
C GLU A 144 -21.95 4.87 -5.76
N SER A 145 -20.66 5.10 -5.95
CA SER A 145 -19.73 5.37 -4.86
C SER A 145 -18.89 6.60 -5.20
N ARG A 146 -18.72 7.51 -4.23
CA ARG A 146 -18.07 8.80 -4.46
C ARG A 146 -17.15 9.15 -3.31
N PHE A 147 -15.96 9.68 -3.64
CA PHE A 147 -15.11 10.40 -2.70
C PHE A 147 -15.15 11.89 -3.02
N GLU A 148 -15.93 12.63 -2.29
CA GLU A 148 -16.08 14.08 -2.48
C GLU A 148 -15.33 14.83 -1.39
N ARG A 149 -14.47 15.76 -1.80
CA ARG A 149 -13.69 16.60 -0.89
C ARG A 149 -13.64 18.02 -1.42
N PHE A 150 -13.93 18.98 -0.56
CA PHE A 150 -13.63 20.36 -0.87
C PHE A 150 -12.17 20.68 -0.56
N ARG A 151 -11.41 21.05 -1.60
CA ARG A 151 -10.03 21.51 -1.49
C ARG A 151 -9.89 22.82 -2.25
N PRO A 152 -9.83 23.98 -1.57
CA PRO A 152 -9.73 25.29 -2.22
C PRO A 152 -8.38 25.50 -2.91
N GLN A 153 -7.36 24.74 -2.55
CA GLN A 153 -6.04 24.80 -3.17
C GLN A 153 -5.62 23.39 -3.60
N VAL A 154 -5.10 23.28 -4.81
CA VAL A 154 -4.51 22.04 -5.31
C VAL A 154 -3.21 21.81 -4.55
N GLY A 155 -3.01 20.61 -4.02
CA GLY A 155 -1.74 20.21 -3.41
C GLY A 155 -0.65 20.14 -4.49
N GLY A 156 0.60 20.48 -4.11
CA GLY A 156 1.75 20.42 -5.01
C GLY A 156 2.45 19.05 -5.05
N GLY A 157 1.78 18.00 -4.60
CA GLY A 157 2.36 16.67 -4.54
C GLY A 157 2.31 15.93 -5.88
N TRP A 158 3.14 14.90 -6.03
CA TRP A 158 3.20 14.06 -7.23
C TRP A 158 1.85 13.40 -7.58
N ARG A 159 0.99 13.14 -6.58
CA ARG A 159 -0.35 12.58 -6.80
C ARG A 159 -1.27 13.53 -7.56
N GLU A 160 -1.12 14.84 -7.36
CA GLU A 160 -1.96 15.86 -7.99
C GLU A 160 -1.35 16.42 -9.27
N LEU A 161 -0.01 16.47 -9.34
CA LEU A 161 0.74 17.08 -10.45
C LEU A 161 1.44 16.05 -11.33
N GLY A 162 1.52 14.77 -10.87
CA GLY A 162 2.28 13.75 -11.53
C GLY A 162 1.71 13.31 -12.87
N ASP A 163 2.62 12.97 -13.79
CA ASP A 163 2.28 12.28 -15.02
C ASP A 163 1.59 10.94 -14.71
N ALA A 164 0.69 10.52 -15.59
CA ALA A 164 0.07 9.20 -15.51
C ALA A 164 1.11 8.07 -15.52
N ALA A 165 2.24 8.25 -16.23
CA ALA A 165 3.35 7.30 -16.24
C ALA A 165 4.08 7.17 -14.89
N GLU A 166 4.01 8.20 -14.03
CA GLU A 166 4.51 8.16 -12.65
C GLU A 166 3.46 7.65 -11.66
N GLY A 167 2.25 7.37 -12.15
CA GLY A 167 1.13 6.94 -11.33
C GLY A 167 0.40 8.08 -10.63
N GLY A 168 0.51 9.30 -11.15
CA GLY A 168 -0.25 10.46 -10.68
C GLY A 168 -1.73 10.38 -11.03
N GLY A 169 -2.52 11.25 -10.41
CA GLY A 169 -3.94 11.43 -10.68
C GLY A 169 -4.86 10.71 -9.69
N GLN A 170 -6.08 11.27 -9.61
CA GLN A 170 -7.07 10.81 -8.64
C GLN A 170 -7.62 9.40 -8.92
N LEU A 171 -7.61 8.96 -10.19
CA LEU A 171 -8.07 7.63 -10.55
C LEU A 171 -7.20 6.55 -9.90
N LEU A 172 -5.89 6.71 -9.91
CA LEU A 172 -4.97 5.76 -9.27
C LEU A 172 -4.94 5.91 -7.75
N ASP A 173 -5.10 7.13 -7.23
CA ASP A 173 -5.09 7.35 -5.77
C ASP A 173 -6.40 6.93 -5.10
N LEU A 174 -7.55 7.35 -5.62
CA LEU A 174 -8.87 7.13 -5.01
C LEU A 174 -9.70 6.09 -5.76
N GLY A 175 -9.62 6.05 -7.08
CA GLY A 175 -10.39 5.11 -7.90
C GLY A 175 -10.03 3.65 -7.62
N ALA A 176 -8.77 3.36 -7.26
CA ALA A 176 -8.37 2.02 -6.84
C ALA A 176 -9.23 1.46 -5.69
N HIS A 177 -9.63 2.31 -4.74
CA HIS A 177 -10.51 1.92 -3.64
C HIS A 177 -11.95 1.69 -4.11
N LEU A 178 -12.47 2.56 -4.98
CA LEU A 178 -13.84 2.45 -5.49
C LEU A 178 -14.03 1.21 -6.35
N VAL A 179 -13.06 0.93 -7.23
CA VAL A 179 -13.05 -0.27 -8.07
C VAL A 179 -12.94 -1.53 -7.20
N ASP A 180 -12.03 -1.54 -6.23
CA ASP A 180 -11.86 -2.66 -5.31
C ASP A 180 -13.15 -2.98 -4.54
N GLN A 181 -13.83 -1.96 -4.00
CA GLN A 181 -15.11 -2.12 -3.32
C GLN A 181 -16.21 -2.66 -4.24
N ALA A 182 -16.27 -2.20 -5.48
CA ALA A 182 -17.22 -2.70 -6.47
C ALA A 182 -16.97 -4.19 -6.80
N VAL A 183 -15.70 -4.57 -6.99
CA VAL A 183 -15.32 -5.97 -7.23
C VAL A 183 -15.64 -6.86 -6.02
N VAL A 184 -15.44 -6.38 -4.80
CA VAL A 184 -15.79 -7.14 -3.59
C VAL A 184 -17.30 -7.38 -3.45
N LEU A 185 -18.13 -6.44 -3.92
CA LEU A 185 -19.59 -6.54 -3.81
C LEU A 185 -20.21 -7.38 -4.93
N PHE A 186 -19.66 -7.33 -6.14
CA PHE A 186 -20.34 -7.84 -7.33
C PHE A 186 -19.49 -8.81 -8.18
N GLY A 187 -18.24 -9.09 -7.83
CA GLY A 187 -17.33 -10.01 -8.55
C GLY A 187 -16.43 -9.26 -9.50
#